data_fb23d1e25802de132682d8a59bffdd71
#
_entry.id   fb23d1e25802de132682d8a59bffdd71
#
_cell.length_a   1.000
_cell.length_b   1.000
_cell.length_c   1.000
_cell.angle_alpha   90.00
_cell.angle_beta   90.00
_cell.angle_gamma   90.00
#
_symmetry.space_group_name_H-M   'P 1'
#
loop_
_entity.id
_entity.type
_entity.pdbx_description
1 polymer ?
#
loop_
_entity_poly.entity_id
_entity_poly.type
_entity_poly.pdbx_seq_one_letter_code
_entity_poly.pdbx_strand_id
1 'polypeptide(L)'
;QFGRPLRAFTAVQTQVAEMAASVFAMESLVRCVGERDARRESIDGLSMAAKVYCSEASWAVCDRAVQLHGALGYIEATGVARLLRDGRITRIFEGANDVLLLRGGLGLLTARTPQPLLGEAVSPGLLGAAAAHDRLARGLDATLEAARKAHGVGIVQRQVLVQRLARAWVCLTAARASVQRAAESATARDLALADVAAQGLCADGARYLDDTARAEGDEARAAALQGWLFDDAREDGR
;
A
#
# COMPACT_ATOMS: atom_id res chain seq x y z
N GLN A 1 -1.59 32.63 9.71
CA GLN A 1 -1.18 32.28 11.08
C GLN A 1 0.32 31.95 11.11
N PHE A 2 0.94 31.94 12.27
CA PHE A 2 2.33 31.56 12.51
C PHE A 2 3.40 32.37 11.76
N GLY A 3 3.08 33.56 11.23
CA GLY A 3 4.02 34.51 10.62
C GLY A 3 4.65 34.09 9.29
N ARG A 4 4.31 32.90 8.75
CA ARG A 4 4.81 32.39 7.46
C ARG A 4 3.81 31.42 6.81
N PRO A 5 3.88 31.23 5.47
CA PRO A 5 2.99 30.28 4.78
C PRO A 5 3.15 28.85 5.30
N LEU A 6 2.08 28.06 5.31
CA LEU A 6 2.10 26.67 5.76
C LEU A 6 3.14 25.83 5.02
N ARG A 7 3.36 26.07 3.73
CA ARG A 7 4.38 25.37 2.91
C ARG A 7 5.83 25.54 3.41
N ALA A 8 6.07 26.49 4.31
CA ALA A 8 7.40 26.72 4.90
C ALA A 8 7.70 25.84 6.14
N PHE A 9 6.70 25.06 6.60
CA PHE A 9 6.86 24.15 7.73
C PHE A 9 7.17 22.74 7.23
N THR A 10 8.25 22.13 7.72
CA THR A 10 8.70 20.78 7.31
C THR A 10 7.62 19.73 7.53
N ALA A 11 6.89 19.79 8.65
CA ALA A 11 5.78 18.86 8.92
C ALA A 11 4.68 18.95 7.85
N VAL A 12 4.39 20.13 7.30
CA VAL A 12 3.42 20.30 6.21
C VAL A 12 4.01 19.79 4.89
N GLN A 13 5.29 20.09 4.62
CA GLN A 13 5.98 19.58 3.44
C GLN A 13 5.97 18.05 3.38
N THR A 14 6.27 17.38 4.50
CA THR A 14 6.21 15.93 4.60
C THR A 14 4.80 15.40 4.29
N GLN A 15 3.77 15.96 4.90
CA GLN A 15 2.39 15.54 4.64
C GLN A 15 1.98 15.72 3.17
N VAL A 16 2.37 16.83 2.55
CA VAL A 16 2.07 17.08 1.12
C VAL A 16 2.84 16.10 0.22
N ALA A 17 4.10 15.80 0.56
CA ALA A 17 4.90 14.79 -0.17
C ALA A 17 4.26 13.39 -0.09
N GLU A 18 3.83 12.96 1.10
CA GLU A 18 3.13 11.69 1.29
C GLU A 18 1.78 11.64 0.54
N MET A 19 1.02 12.74 0.53
CA MET A 19 -0.22 12.84 -0.27
C MET A 19 0.09 12.71 -1.76
N ALA A 20 1.11 13.39 -2.26
CA ALA A 20 1.53 13.32 -3.67
C ALA A 20 2.01 11.91 -4.03
N ALA A 21 2.78 11.25 -3.16
CA ALA A 21 3.22 9.87 -3.34
C ALA A 21 2.02 8.89 -3.38
N SER A 22 1.02 9.10 -2.51
CA SER A 22 -0.21 8.30 -2.52
C SER A 22 -0.99 8.45 -3.83
N VAL A 23 -1.10 9.68 -4.36
CA VAL A 23 -1.73 9.93 -5.67
C VAL A 23 -0.94 9.25 -6.78
N PHE A 24 0.39 9.35 -6.76
CA PHE A 24 1.25 8.67 -7.73
C PHE A 24 1.05 7.15 -7.72
N ALA A 25 0.95 6.55 -6.54
CA ALA A 25 0.70 5.11 -6.42
C ALA A 25 -0.70 4.71 -6.93
N MET A 26 -1.74 5.52 -6.65
CA MET A 26 -3.08 5.29 -7.20
C MET A 26 -3.08 5.29 -8.72
N GLU A 27 -2.51 6.33 -9.33
CA GLU A 27 -2.39 6.46 -10.80
C GLU A 27 -1.58 5.31 -11.40
N SER A 28 -0.48 4.92 -10.76
CA SER A 28 0.38 3.83 -11.22
C SER A 28 -0.37 2.49 -11.25
N LEU A 29 -1.15 2.24 -10.20
CA LEU A 29 -1.92 1.00 -10.10
C LEU A 29 -3.08 0.97 -11.12
N VAL A 30 -3.80 2.07 -11.30
CA VAL A 30 -4.86 2.19 -12.30
C VAL A 30 -4.29 2.03 -13.71
N ARG A 31 -3.14 2.66 -14.01
CA ARG A 31 -2.44 2.48 -15.28
C ARG A 31 -2.08 1.02 -15.54
N CYS A 32 -1.53 0.33 -14.52
CA CYS A 32 -1.19 -1.08 -14.62
C CYS A 32 -2.41 -1.96 -14.94
N VAL A 33 -3.58 -1.68 -14.34
CA VAL A 33 -4.85 -2.35 -14.69
C VAL A 33 -5.20 -2.12 -16.16
N GLY A 34 -5.21 -0.85 -16.61
CA GLY A 34 -5.58 -0.51 -17.99
C GLY A 34 -4.64 -1.12 -19.04
N GLU A 35 -3.34 -1.16 -18.78
CA GLU A 35 -2.35 -1.78 -19.68
C GLU A 35 -2.54 -3.29 -19.80
N ARG A 36 -2.87 -3.99 -18.70
CA ARG A 36 -3.18 -5.43 -18.74
C ARG A 36 -4.49 -5.71 -19.46
N ASP A 37 -5.51 -4.92 -19.19
CA ASP A 37 -6.81 -5.05 -19.87
C ASP A 37 -6.67 -4.85 -21.38
N ALA A 38 -5.90 -3.85 -21.80
CA ALA A 38 -5.60 -3.59 -23.22
C ALA A 38 -4.89 -4.79 -23.89
N ARG A 39 -4.07 -5.54 -23.13
CA ARG A 39 -3.44 -6.80 -23.60
C ARG A 39 -4.33 -8.05 -23.45
N ARG A 40 -5.57 -7.87 -22.99
CA ARG A 40 -6.53 -8.96 -22.71
C ARG A 40 -5.99 -10.00 -21.71
N GLU A 41 -5.15 -9.56 -20.78
CA GLU A 41 -4.70 -10.36 -19.65
C GLU A 41 -5.74 -10.32 -18.52
N SER A 42 -5.75 -11.34 -17.64
CA SER A 42 -6.62 -11.31 -16.47
C SER A 42 -6.26 -10.15 -15.54
N ILE A 43 -7.27 -9.37 -15.16
CA ILE A 43 -7.16 -8.23 -14.23
C ILE A 43 -7.89 -8.47 -12.91
N ASP A 44 -8.48 -9.64 -12.67
CA ASP A 44 -9.37 -9.90 -11.53
C ASP A 44 -8.79 -9.46 -10.18
N GLY A 45 -7.64 -10.02 -9.79
CA GLY A 45 -7.00 -9.64 -8.54
C GLY A 45 -6.51 -8.19 -8.56
N LEU A 46 -5.91 -7.76 -9.67
CA LEU A 46 -5.31 -6.43 -9.81
C LEU A 46 -6.36 -5.32 -9.73
N SER A 47 -7.53 -5.48 -10.39
CA SER A 47 -8.64 -4.53 -10.33
C SER A 47 -9.22 -4.42 -8.91
N MET A 48 -9.31 -5.53 -8.19
CA MET A 48 -9.70 -5.55 -6.79
C MET A 48 -8.70 -4.79 -5.91
N ALA A 49 -7.40 -5.04 -6.08
CA ALA A 49 -6.36 -4.31 -5.36
C ALA A 49 -6.41 -2.80 -5.66
N ALA A 50 -6.59 -2.43 -6.92
CA ALA A 50 -6.74 -1.04 -7.34
C ALA A 50 -7.96 -0.38 -6.70
N LYS A 51 -9.12 -1.04 -6.70
CA LYS A 51 -10.33 -0.51 -6.08
C LYS A 51 -10.15 -0.30 -4.59
N VAL A 52 -9.62 -1.28 -3.87
CA VAL A 52 -9.39 -1.17 -2.43
C VAL A 52 -8.36 -0.06 -2.12
N TYR A 53 -7.19 -0.12 -2.74
CA TYR A 53 -6.14 0.86 -2.48
C TYR A 53 -6.57 2.28 -2.82
N CYS A 54 -7.08 2.52 -4.04
CA CYS A 54 -7.45 3.87 -4.48
C CYS A 54 -8.57 4.47 -3.62
N SER A 55 -9.56 3.70 -3.20
CA SER A 55 -10.63 4.21 -2.36
C SER A 55 -10.18 4.52 -0.92
N GLU A 56 -9.29 3.72 -0.34
CA GLU A 56 -8.70 3.99 0.99
C GLU A 56 -7.75 5.20 0.93
N ALA A 57 -6.83 5.23 -0.04
CA ALA A 57 -5.84 6.28 -0.18
C ALA A 57 -6.46 7.63 -0.55
N SER A 58 -7.44 7.67 -1.46
CA SER A 58 -8.12 8.92 -1.83
C SER A 58 -8.88 9.52 -0.63
N TRP A 59 -9.55 8.68 0.16
CA TRP A 59 -10.21 9.14 1.38
C TRP A 59 -9.20 9.69 2.40
N ALA A 60 -8.07 9.00 2.62
CA ALA A 60 -7.01 9.46 3.51
C ALA A 60 -6.36 10.78 3.05
N VAL A 61 -6.17 10.96 1.74
CA VAL A 61 -5.67 12.22 1.14
C VAL A 61 -6.68 13.35 1.36
N CYS A 62 -7.99 13.10 1.15
CA CYS A 62 -9.04 14.10 1.40
C CYS A 62 -9.12 14.48 2.89
N ASP A 63 -9.02 13.53 3.80
CA ASP A 63 -9.00 13.77 5.25
C ASP A 63 -7.82 14.67 5.65
N ARG A 64 -6.62 14.35 5.14
CA ARG A 64 -5.41 15.15 5.37
C ARG A 64 -5.53 16.56 4.75
N ALA A 65 -6.21 16.68 3.61
CA ALA A 65 -6.49 17.97 3.00
C ALA A 65 -7.41 18.83 3.89
N VAL A 66 -8.45 18.25 4.48
CA VAL A 66 -9.31 18.95 5.49
C VAL A 66 -8.45 19.43 6.65
N GLN A 67 -7.58 18.58 7.20
CA GLN A 67 -6.71 18.94 8.32
C GLN A 67 -5.78 20.11 7.97
N LEU A 68 -5.15 20.10 6.78
CA LEU A 68 -4.24 21.17 6.34
C LEU A 68 -4.95 22.50 6.08
N HIS A 69 -6.24 22.48 5.69
CA HIS A 69 -7.06 23.68 5.52
C HIS A 69 -7.60 24.23 6.86
N GLY A 70 -7.47 23.47 7.96
CA GLY A 70 -7.99 23.84 9.26
C GLY A 70 -9.52 24.08 9.23
N ALA A 71 -10.00 25.10 9.91
CA ALA A 71 -11.45 25.41 9.96
C ALA A 71 -12.05 25.62 8.55
N LEU A 72 -11.30 26.18 7.62
CA LEU A 72 -11.73 26.36 6.22
C LEU A 72 -11.94 25.03 5.50
N GLY A 73 -11.20 23.99 5.84
CA GLY A 73 -11.39 22.65 5.28
C GLY A 73 -12.68 21.97 5.76
N TYR A 74 -13.18 22.36 6.94
CA TYR A 74 -14.39 21.79 7.54
C TYR A 74 -15.69 22.41 7.00
N ILE A 75 -15.66 23.69 6.61
CA ILE A 75 -16.84 24.40 6.10
C ILE A 75 -17.07 24.13 4.61
N GLU A 76 -18.32 24.28 4.15
CA GLU A 76 -18.72 24.00 2.78
C GLU A 76 -18.10 24.92 1.73
N ALA A 77 -17.75 26.16 2.10
CA ALA A 77 -17.33 27.21 1.16
C ALA A 77 -16.08 26.85 0.32
N THR A 78 -15.19 25.99 0.84
CA THR A 78 -13.97 25.58 0.12
C THR A 78 -14.15 24.35 -0.76
N GLY A 79 -15.21 23.58 -0.57
CA GLY A 79 -15.46 22.32 -1.24
C GLY A 79 -14.63 21.12 -0.73
N VAL A 80 -13.64 21.33 0.15
CA VAL A 80 -12.76 20.25 0.66
C VAL A 80 -13.55 19.26 1.52
N ALA A 81 -14.45 19.76 2.39
CA ALA A 81 -15.34 18.93 3.18
C ALA A 81 -16.24 18.03 2.29
N ARG A 82 -16.68 18.55 1.16
CA ARG A 82 -17.48 17.78 0.19
C ARG A 82 -16.65 16.64 -0.42
N LEU A 83 -15.42 16.91 -0.85
CA LEU A 83 -14.54 15.87 -1.40
C LEU A 83 -14.33 14.71 -0.40
N LEU A 84 -14.17 15.00 0.89
CA LEU A 84 -14.05 13.96 1.93
C LEU A 84 -15.32 13.11 2.01
N ARG A 85 -16.51 13.72 2.02
CA ARG A 85 -17.80 13.01 2.06
C ARG A 85 -18.01 12.16 0.80
N ASP A 86 -17.78 12.76 -0.37
CA ASP A 86 -17.95 12.07 -1.65
C ASP A 86 -16.94 10.90 -1.78
N GLY A 87 -15.71 11.06 -1.28
CA GLY A 87 -14.71 10.00 -1.23
C GLY A 87 -15.11 8.83 -0.33
N ARG A 88 -15.90 9.07 0.73
CA ARG A 88 -16.24 8.02 1.70
C ARG A 88 -17.06 6.88 1.10
N ILE A 89 -17.97 7.17 0.17
CA ILE A 89 -18.83 6.15 -0.43
C ILE A 89 -18.05 5.16 -1.32
N THR A 90 -16.90 5.57 -1.87
CA THR A 90 -16.08 4.73 -2.73
C THR A 90 -15.56 3.47 -2.04
N ARG A 91 -15.49 3.47 -0.71
CA ARG A 91 -15.09 2.31 0.10
C ARG A 91 -16.23 1.30 0.30
N ILE A 92 -17.46 1.66 -0.06
CA ILE A 92 -18.69 0.87 0.19
C ILE A 92 -19.26 0.32 -1.09
N PHE A 93 -19.48 1.18 -2.10
CA PHE A 93 -20.14 0.79 -3.34
C PHE A 93 -19.20 -0.01 -4.28
N GLU A 94 -19.75 -0.65 -5.32
CA GLU A 94 -19.01 -1.49 -6.28
C GLU A 94 -18.19 -2.60 -5.59
N GLY A 95 -18.73 -3.09 -4.46
CA GLY A 95 -18.12 -4.07 -3.58
C GLY A 95 -17.41 -3.41 -2.40
N ALA A 96 -17.95 -3.62 -1.20
CA ALA A 96 -17.36 -3.10 0.02
C ALA A 96 -15.93 -3.60 0.19
N ASN A 97 -15.00 -2.71 0.58
CA ASN A 97 -13.58 -3.06 0.70
C ASN A 97 -13.33 -4.28 1.59
N ASP A 98 -14.08 -4.41 2.69
CA ASP A 98 -13.93 -5.56 3.60
C ASP A 98 -14.30 -6.90 2.93
N VAL A 99 -15.32 -6.90 2.07
CA VAL A 99 -15.73 -8.08 1.30
C VAL A 99 -14.70 -8.40 0.20
N LEU A 100 -14.22 -7.37 -0.50
CA LEU A 100 -13.18 -7.53 -1.52
C LEU A 100 -11.88 -8.07 -0.93
N LEU A 101 -11.48 -7.60 0.26
CA LEU A 101 -10.30 -8.10 0.97
C LEU A 101 -10.46 -9.57 1.36
N LEU A 102 -11.63 -10.01 1.82
CA LEU A 102 -11.89 -11.43 2.08
C LEU A 102 -11.75 -12.27 0.81
N ARG A 103 -12.39 -11.84 -0.28
CA ARG A 103 -12.29 -12.54 -1.58
C ARG A 103 -10.84 -12.61 -2.07
N GLY A 104 -10.12 -11.50 -2.04
CA GLY A 104 -8.73 -11.43 -2.49
C GLY A 104 -7.80 -12.29 -1.64
N GLY A 105 -7.93 -12.24 -0.31
CA GLY A 105 -7.13 -13.07 0.60
C GLY A 105 -7.38 -14.56 0.43
N LEU A 106 -8.62 -14.98 0.24
CA LEU A 106 -8.93 -16.38 -0.10
C LEU A 106 -8.34 -16.76 -1.46
N GLY A 107 -8.38 -15.86 -2.45
CA GLY A 107 -7.73 -16.07 -3.74
C GLY A 107 -6.21 -16.30 -3.61
N LEU A 108 -5.52 -15.50 -2.81
CA LEU A 108 -4.08 -15.67 -2.53
C LEU A 108 -3.78 -17.02 -1.86
N LEU A 109 -4.62 -17.41 -0.91
CA LEU A 109 -4.45 -18.68 -0.20
C LEU A 109 -4.67 -19.90 -1.09
N THR A 110 -5.50 -19.79 -2.13
CA THR A 110 -5.77 -20.90 -3.08
C THR A 110 -4.81 -20.94 -4.25
N ALA A 111 -4.36 -19.78 -4.77
CA ALA A 111 -3.51 -19.70 -5.96
C ALA A 111 -2.13 -20.36 -5.82
N ARG A 112 -1.55 -20.34 -4.60
CA ARG A 112 -0.22 -20.90 -4.29
C ARG A 112 0.92 -20.40 -5.19
N THR A 113 0.73 -19.25 -5.83
CA THR A 113 1.73 -18.63 -6.71
C THR A 113 2.58 -17.68 -5.88
N PRO A 114 3.91 -17.79 -5.88
CA PRO A 114 4.79 -16.85 -5.20
C PRO A 114 4.59 -15.42 -5.69
N GLN A 115 4.80 -14.46 -4.79
CA GLN A 115 4.74 -13.06 -5.18
C GLN A 115 5.94 -12.70 -6.07
N PRO A 116 5.72 -12.02 -7.19
CA PRO A 116 6.80 -11.66 -8.09
C PRO A 116 7.73 -10.62 -7.43
N LEU A 117 9.04 -10.84 -7.54
CA LEU A 117 10.07 -9.92 -7.08
C LEU A 117 10.37 -8.85 -8.13
N LEU A 118 10.84 -7.69 -7.70
CA LEU A 118 11.37 -6.63 -8.57
C LEU A 118 12.83 -6.89 -8.94
N GLY A 119 13.60 -7.45 -8.01
CA GLY A 119 15.01 -7.72 -8.19
C GLY A 119 15.85 -6.44 -8.24
N GLU A 120 17.10 -6.57 -8.69
CA GLU A 120 18.06 -5.46 -8.77
C GLU A 120 18.01 -4.71 -10.11
N ALA A 121 17.17 -5.14 -11.06
CA ALA A 121 17.06 -4.55 -12.39
C ALA A 121 16.20 -3.27 -12.40
N VAL A 122 16.41 -2.40 -11.42
CA VAL A 122 15.71 -1.12 -11.28
C VAL A 122 16.71 0.04 -11.29
N SER A 123 16.23 1.25 -11.58
CA SER A 123 17.06 2.46 -11.52
C SER A 123 17.70 2.62 -10.14
N PRO A 124 18.97 3.14 -10.05
CA PRO A 124 19.67 3.29 -8.77
C PRO A 124 18.87 4.01 -7.69
N GLY A 125 18.06 5.03 -8.06
CA GLY A 125 17.18 5.75 -7.13
C GLY A 125 15.98 4.96 -6.60
N LEU A 126 15.79 3.70 -7.03
CA LEU A 126 14.70 2.84 -6.62
C LEU A 126 15.18 1.54 -5.92
N LEU A 127 16.49 1.38 -5.72
CA LEU A 127 17.03 0.15 -5.12
C LEU A 127 16.48 -0.10 -3.72
N GLY A 128 16.38 0.94 -2.88
CA GLY A 128 15.77 0.83 -1.55
C GLY A 128 14.30 0.42 -1.60
N ALA A 129 13.52 1.06 -2.48
CA ALA A 129 12.12 0.73 -2.70
C ALA A 129 11.93 -0.71 -3.22
N ALA A 130 12.77 -1.15 -4.16
CA ALA A 130 12.74 -2.52 -4.69
C ALA A 130 13.12 -3.54 -3.62
N ALA A 131 14.15 -3.28 -2.82
CA ALA A 131 14.55 -4.14 -1.72
C ALA A 131 13.43 -4.27 -0.66
N ALA A 132 12.79 -3.16 -0.29
CA ALA A 132 11.65 -3.17 0.63
C ALA A 132 10.46 -3.98 0.08
N HIS A 133 10.14 -3.78 -1.21
CA HIS A 133 9.12 -4.56 -1.90
C HIS A 133 9.43 -6.07 -1.85
N ASP A 134 10.65 -6.46 -2.18
CA ASP A 134 11.04 -7.87 -2.25
C ASP A 134 11.09 -8.53 -0.87
N ARG A 135 11.44 -7.78 0.19
CA ARG A 135 11.29 -8.24 1.58
C ARG A 135 9.82 -8.49 1.92
N LEU A 136 8.94 -7.55 1.61
CA LEU A 136 7.50 -7.72 1.85
C LEU A 136 6.93 -8.90 1.07
N ALA A 137 7.33 -9.09 -0.20
CA ALA A 137 6.89 -10.20 -1.04
C ALA A 137 7.24 -11.56 -0.40
N ARG A 138 8.51 -11.73 -0.01
CA ARG A 138 8.96 -12.95 0.70
C ARG A 138 8.25 -13.16 2.04
N GLY A 139 8.04 -12.09 2.80
CA GLY A 139 7.31 -12.14 4.07
C GLY A 139 5.85 -12.57 3.89
N LEU A 140 5.19 -12.03 2.87
CA LEU A 140 3.82 -12.42 2.53
C LEU A 140 3.73 -13.89 2.13
N ASP A 141 4.62 -14.37 1.26
CA ASP A 141 4.64 -15.78 0.84
C ASP A 141 4.86 -16.72 2.03
N ALA A 142 5.82 -16.41 2.90
CA ALA A 142 6.07 -17.19 4.11
C ALA A 142 4.87 -17.21 5.06
N THR A 143 4.17 -16.07 5.19
CA THR A 143 2.99 -15.98 6.06
C THR A 143 1.79 -16.71 5.46
N LEU A 144 1.60 -16.64 4.14
CA LEU A 144 0.57 -17.40 3.43
C LEU A 144 0.77 -18.91 3.61
N GLU A 145 2.01 -19.39 3.46
CA GLU A 145 2.32 -20.81 3.63
C GLU A 145 2.08 -21.29 5.06
N ALA A 146 2.50 -20.50 6.05
CA ALA A 146 2.24 -20.85 7.45
C ALA A 146 0.75 -20.87 7.79
N ALA A 147 -0.01 -19.90 7.28
CA ALA A 147 -1.46 -19.84 7.48
C ALA A 147 -2.17 -21.07 6.85
N ARG A 148 -1.75 -21.48 5.65
CA ARG A 148 -2.25 -22.72 5.01
C ARG A 148 -1.95 -23.95 5.86
N LYS A 149 -0.71 -24.06 6.36
CA LYS A 149 -0.27 -25.19 7.17
C LYS A 149 -1.00 -25.27 8.53
N ALA A 150 -1.22 -24.12 9.16
CA ALA A 150 -1.85 -24.05 10.48
C ALA A 150 -3.37 -24.32 10.43
N HIS A 151 -4.06 -23.84 9.38
CA HIS A 151 -5.53 -23.82 9.37
C HIS A 151 -6.18 -24.72 8.31
N GLY A 152 -5.44 -25.10 7.26
CA GLY A 152 -6.01 -25.90 6.16
C GLY A 152 -7.29 -25.29 5.60
N VAL A 153 -8.33 -26.09 5.43
CA VAL A 153 -9.66 -25.63 4.95
C VAL A 153 -10.39 -24.71 5.93
N GLY A 154 -10.06 -24.79 7.23
CA GLY A 154 -10.63 -23.94 8.28
C GLY A 154 -10.26 -22.47 8.17
N ILE A 155 -9.29 -22.12 7.31
CA ILE A 155 -8.82 -20.74 7.14
C ILE A 155 -9.93 -19.78 6.72
N VAL A 156 -10.98 -20.25 6.05
CA VAL A 156 -12.13 -19.45 5.64
C VAL A 156 -12.87 -18.82 6.82
N GLN A 157 -12.77 -19.39 8.00
CA GLN A 157 -13.35 -18.87 9.25
C GLN A 157 -12.44 -17.82 9.92
N ARG A 158 -11.21 -17.70 9.48
CA ARG A 158 -10.22 -16.77 10.04
C ARG A 158 -10.23 -15.44 9.28
N GLN A 159 -11.39 -14.79 9.21
CA GLN A 159 -11.62 -13.63 8.36
C GLN A 159 -10.64 -12.48 8.60
N VAL A 160 -10.29 -12.20 9.86
CA VAL A 160 -9.31 -11.13 10.20
C VAL A 160 -7.93 -11.44 9.63
N LEU A 161 -7.47 -12.70 9.75
CA LEU A 161 -6.22 -13.15 9.16
C LEU A 161 -6.25 -13.00 7.64
N VAL A 162 -7.30 -13.48 7.00
CA VAL A 162 -7.49 -13.40 5.54
C VAL A 162 -7.45 -11.94 5.05
N GLN A 163 -8.14 -11.03 5.76
CA GLN A 163 -8.14 -9.60 5.41
C GLN A 163 -6.75 -8.96 5.59
N ARG A 164 -6.01 -9.29 6.65
CA ARG A 164 -4.64 -8.77 6.87
C ARG A 164 -3.68 -9.19 5.76
N LEU A 165 -3.72 -10.47 5.36
CA LEU A 165 -2.95 -10.97 4.23
C LEU A 165 -3.29 -10.24 2.92
N ALA A 166 -4.59 -10.03 2.67
CA ALA A 166 -5.04 -9.27 1.51
C ALA A 166 -4.57 -7.80 1.55
N ARG A 167 -4.60 -7.14 2.72
CA ARG A 167 -4.09 -5.78 2.87
C ARG A 167 -2.59 -5.69 2.59
N ALA A 168 -1.79 -6.63 3.11
CA ALA A 168 -0.37 -6.70 2.80
C ALA A 168 -0.12 -6.87 1.29
N TRP A 169 -0.91 -7.71 0.63
CA TRP A 169 -0.83 -7.91 -0.81
C TRP A 169 -1.26 -6.67 -1.62
N VAL A 170 -2.28 -5.93 -1.18
CA VAL A 170 -2.70 -4.66 -1.80
C VAL A 170 -1.57 -3.64 -1.73
N CYS A 171 -0.91 -3.50 -0.56
CA CYS A 171 0.26 -2.64 -0.38
C CYS A 171 1.41 -3.05 -1.32
N LEU A 172 1.73 -4.34 -1.36
CA LEU A 172 2.77 -4.90 -2.24
C LEU A 172 2.50 -4.58 -3.72
N THR A 173 1.25 -4.77 -4.16
CA THR A 173 0.85 -4.56 -5.55
C THR A 173 0.93 -3.07 -5.94
N ALA A 174 0.50 -2.16 -5.07
CA ALA A 174 0.60 -0.73 -5.30
C ALA A 174 2.05 -0.23 -5.29
N ALA A 175 2.89 -0.74 -4.38
CA ALA A 175 4.32 -0.44 -4.34
C ALA A 175 5.01 -0.87 -5.65
N ARG A 176 4.74 -2.10 -6.11
CA ARG A 176 5.26 -2.62 -7.37
C ARG A 176 4.88 -1.75 -8.57
N ALA A 177 3.60 -1.40 -8.70
CA ALA A 177 3.12 -0.55 -9.79
C ALA A 177 3.82 0.83 -9.80
N SER A 178 4.06 1.40 -8.61
CA SER A 178 4.76 2.67 -8.46
C SER A 178 6.22 2.59 -8.93
N VAL A 179 6.94 1.56 -8.50
CA VAL A 179 8.35 1.35 -8.90
C VAL A 179 8.45 1.10 -10.40
N GLN A 180 7.59 0.26 -10.97
CA GLN A 180 7.58 -0.04 -12.40
C GLN A 180 7.33 1.21 -13.25
N ARG A 181 6.31 2.01 -12.91
CA ARG A 181 6.02 3.27 -13.60
C ARG A 181 7.19 4.25 -13.54
N ALA A 182 7.81 4.41 -12.37
CA ALA A 182 8.94 5.32 -12.21
C ALA A 182 10.19 4.85 -12.96
N ALA A 183 10.43 3.54 -13.04
CA ALA A 183 11.52 2.97 -13.83
C ALA A 183 11.32 3.24 -15.35
N GLU A 184 10.09 3.24 -15.83
CA GLU A 184 9.76 3.58 -17.23
C GLU A 184 9.90 5.07 -17.53
N SER A 185 9.41 5.95 -16.64
CA SER A 185 9.44 7.39 -16.85
C SER A 185 10.82 7.99 -16.61
N ALA A 186 11.59 7.40 -15.70
CA ALA A 186 12.95 7.78 -15.29
C ALA A 186 13.14 9.27 -14.92
N THR A 187 12.05 10.00 -14.62
CA THR A 187 12.14 11.39 -14.18
C THR A 187 12.50 11.45 -12.69
N ALA A 188 13.30 12.44 -12.27
CA ALA A 188 13.69 12.63 -10.87
C ALA A 188 12.46 12.76 -9.94
N ARG A 189 11.39 13.39 -10.43
CA ARG A 189 10.12 13.53 -9.70
C ARG A 189 9.46 12.17 -9.46
N ASP A 190 9.30 11.37 -10.51
CA ASP A 190 8.61 10.09 -10.43
C ASP A 190 9.41 9.08 -9.60
N LEU A 191 10.76 9.10 -9.72
CA LEU A 191 11.64 8.31 -8.88
C LEU A 191 11.45 8.64 -7.39
N ALA A 192 11.44 9.93 -7.03
CA ALA A 192 11.24 10.36 -5.65
C ALA A 192 9.83 10.01 -5.13
N LEU A 193 8.78 10.20 -5.93
CA LEU A 193 7.41 9.85 -5.54
C LEU A 193 7.23 8.35 -5.37
N ALA A 194 7.82 7.54 -6.26
CA ALA A 194 7.76 6.09 -6.16
C ALA A 194 8.53 5.55 -4.95
N ASP A 195 9.67 6.13 -4.64
CA ASP A 195 10.46 5.74 -3.47
C ASP A 195 9.66 5.97 -2.17
N VAL A 196 9.13 7.18 -1.97
CA VAL A 196 8.28 7.51 -0.80
C VAL A 196 7.05 6.61 -0.75
N ALA A 197 6.35 6.42 -1.89
CA ALA A 197 5.15 5.59 -1.94
C ALA A 197 5.46 4.12 -1.61
N ALA A 198 6.48 3.54 -2.25
CA ALA A 198 6.80 2.13 -2.08
C ALA A 198 7.31 1.81 -0.67
N GLN A 199 8.18 2.65 -0.11
CA GLN A 199 8.65 2.46 1.27
C GLN A 199 7.50 2.53 2.27
N GLY A 200 6.62 3.53 2.19
CA GLY A 200 5.45 3.66 3.05
C GLY A 200 4.51 2.46 2.93
N LEU A 201 4.20 2.05 1.70
CA LEU A 201 3.35 0.89 1.44
C LEU A 201 3.95 -0.42 1.95
N CYS A 202 5.26 -0.61 1.77
CA CYS A 202 5.93 -1.81 2.27
C CYS A 202 5.96 -1.85 3.80
N ALA A 203 6.15 -0.71 4.47
CA ALA A 203 6.05 -0.60 5.92
C ALA A 203 4.63 -0.92 6.43
N ASP A 204 3.59 -0.43 5.76
CA ASP A 204 2.20 -0.75 6.10
C ASP A 204 1.89 -2.24 5.87
N GLY A 205 2.33 -2.80 4.76
CA GLY A 205 2.19 -4.22 4.45
C GLY A 205 2.87 -5.11 5.50
N ALA A 206 4.08 -4.76 5.91
CA ALA A 206 4.82 -5.50 6.92
C ALA A 206 4.15 -5.44 8.30
N ARG A 207 3.54 -4.30 8.67
CA ARG A 207 2.70 -4.21 9.90
C ARG A 207 1.52 -5.17 9.87
N TYR A 208 0.82 -5.32 8.74
CA TYR A 208 -0.25 -6.31 8.63
C TYR A 208 0.24 -7.76 8.82
N LEU A 209 1.45 -8.07 8.35
CA LEU A 209 2.05 -9.38 8.53
C LEU A 209 2.49 -9.61 9.99
N ASP A 210 3.10 -8.61 10.63
CA ASP A 210 3.48 -8.65 12.04
C ASP A 210 2.26 -8.86 12.95
N ASP A 211 1.19 -8.07 12.74
CA ASP A 211 -0.08 -8.23 13.44
C ASP A 211 -0.69 -9.64 13.26
N THR A 212 -0.48 -10.22 12.08
CA THR A 212 -0.95 -11.58 11.79
C THR A 212 -0.13 -12.61 12.56
N ALA A 213 1.21 -12.52 12.53
CA ALA A 213 2.09 -13.43 13.22
C ALA A 213 1.84 -13.43 14.74
N ARG A 214 1.69 -12.23 15.34
CA ARG A 214 1.37 -12.09 16.78
C ARG A 214 0.02 -12.68 17.14
N ALA A 215 -1.00 -12.42 16.32
CA ALA A 215 -2.34 -12.97 16.57
C ALA A 215 -2.40 -14.50 16.46
N GLU A 216 -1.47 -15.11 15.73
CA GLU A 216 -1.32 -16.55 15.59
C GLU A 216 -0.32 -17.15 16.63
N GLY A 217 0.28 -16.31 17.48
CA GLY A 217 1.25 -16.74 18.51
C GLY A 217 2.63 -17.10 17.94
N ASP A 218 2.94 -16.66 16.70
CA ASP A 218 4.24 -16.91 16.04
C ASP A 218 5.21 -15.76 16.33
N GLU A 219 5.72 -15.71 17.57
CA GLU A 219 6.64 -14.67 18.03
C GLU A 219 7.95 -14.63 17.24
N ALA A 220 8.43 -15.79 16.78
CA ALA A 220 9.66 -15.85 15.98
C ALA A 220 9.48 -15.16 14.62
N ARG A 221 8.33 -15.35 13.97
CA ARG A 221 8.01 -14.66 12.72
C ARG A 221 7.74 -13.17 12.95
N ALA A 222 7.03 -12.81 14.02
CA ALA A 222 6.82 -11.43 14.38
C ALA A 222 8.15 -10.70 14.59
N ALA A 223 9.11 -11.30 15.29
CA ALA A 223 10.44 -10.75 15.48
C ALA A 223 11.21 -10.61 14.16
N ALA A 224 11.15 -11.61 13.27
CA ALA A 224 11.77 -11.53 11.95
C ALA A 224 11.18 -10.40 11.09
N LEU A 225 9.87 -10.24 11.08
CA LEU A 225 9.19 -9.15 10.36
C LEU A 225 9.58 -7.77 10.91
N GLN A 226 9.70 -7.65 12.23
CA GLN A 226 10.17 -6.40 12.86
C GLN A 226 11.64 -6.09 12.54
N GLY A 227 12.53 -7.09 12.53
CA GLY A 227 13.90 -6.92 12.08
C GLY A 227 13.96 -6.32 10.67
N TRP A 228 13.11 -6.80 9.78
CA TRP A 228 13.05 -6.26 8.40
C TRP A 228 12.54 -4.81 8.32
N LEU A 229 11.70 -4.38 9.26
CA LEU A 229 11.19 -3.00 9.30
C LEU A 229 12.22 -2.00 9.82
N PHE A 230 13.17 -2.45 10.66
CA PHE A 230 14.06 -1.57 11.41
C PHE A 230 15.55 -1.70 11.02
N ASP A 231 15.96 -2.72 10.26
CA ASP A 231 17.37 -2.93 9.89
C ASP A 231 17.91 -1.87 8.92
N ASP A 232 17.06 -1.28 8.06
CA ASP A 232 17.49 -0.18 7.19
C ASP A 232 17.89 1.10 7.94
N ALA A 233 17.52 1.25 9.22
CA ALA A 233 17.91 2.40 10.04
C ALA A 233 19.35 2.32 10.58
N ARG A 234 20.03 1.20 10.43
CA ARG A 234 21.40 0.99 10.96
C ARG A 234 22.49 1.04 9.90
N GLU A 235 22.19 0.91 8.63
CA GLU A 235 23.19 0.94 7.55
C GLU A 235 23.52 2.35 7.03
N ASP A 236 22.64 3.34 7.21
CA ASP A 236 22.88 4.74 6.82
C ASP A 236 23.68 5.57 7.84
N GLY A 237 24.21 4.93 8.86
CA GLY A 237 25.00 5.53 9.96
C GLY A 237 26.52 5.43 9.81
N ARG A 238 27.07 5.36 8.56
CA ARG A 238 28.52 5.46 8.32
C ARG A 238 28.86 6.44 7.25
#